data_3bb033f41a6752ee395755935ed2c26a
#
_entry.id   3bb033f41a6752ee395755935ed2c26a
#
_cell.length_a   1.000
_cell.length_b   1.000
_cell.length_c   1.000
_cell.angle_alpha   90.00
_cell.angle_beta   90.00
_cell.angle_gamma   90.00
#
_symmetry.space_group_name_H-M   'P 1'
#
loop_
_entity.id
_entity.type
_entity.pdbx_description
1 polymer ?
#
loop_
_entity_poly.entity_id
_entity_poly.type
_entity_poly.pdbx_seq_one_letter_code
_entity_poly.pdbx_strand_id
1 'polypeptide(L)'
;MTRIGVGCFLLALLASPVAARAEQAAPPESSCRATSFVRDGVPLRVGSVRVESGGPSPSLLADEGGCPTDRGNSCQIGSALGAEESVIVSHGFRQFVCVARTAGGGVQSVGWLPRRSLRTAEVDQEPPLEDWPGAWIGGGGTLTIRPGAASGLLEVEGTALAGEGGRADADAWLNGAGRPRGQEFVVVDEFGSGCRVSLRLVGRLLFASEVGTCGASARFEGVYVRRETTP
;
A
#
# COMPACT_ATOMS: atom_id res chain seq x y z
N MET A 1 -36.88 -18.94 -71.36
CA MET A 1 -37.37 -18.09 -70.24
C MET A 1 -36.56 -18.40 -68.96
N THR A 2 -35.53 -17.62 -68.72
CA THR A 2 -34.55 -17.88 -67.68
C THR A 2 -34.76 -16.83 -66.57
N ARG A 3 -35.11 -17.27 -65.33
CA ARG A 3 -35.26 -16.36 -64.17
C ARG A 3 -33.99 -16.30 -63.42
N ILE A 4 -33.40 -15.11 -63.31
CA ILE A 4 -32.24 -14.79 -62.51
C ILE A 4 -32.75 -14.40 -61.13
N GLY A 5 -32.37 -15.18 -60.07
CA GLY A 5 -32.62 -14.86 -58.64
C GLY A 5 -31.55 -14.01 -58.12
N VAL A 6 -31.88 -12.80 -57.69
CA VAL A 6 -30.94 -11.88 -56.92
C VAL A 6 -30.96 -12.25 -55.46
N GLY A 7 -29.84 -12.81 -54.99
CA GLY A 7 -29.63 -13.07 -53.57
C GLY A 7 -29.13 -11.83 -52.84
N CYS A 8 -29.93 -11.34 -51.90
CA CYS A 8 -29.57 -10.23 -51.02
C CYS A 8 -28.72 -10.76 -49.86
N PHE A 9 -27.43 -10.48 -49.85
CA PHE A 9 -26.52 -10.76 -48.70
C PHE A 9 -26.68 -9.65 -47.66
N LEU A 10 -27.32 -9.98 -46.56
CA LEU A 10 -27.34 -9.12 -45.38
C LEU A 10 -25.99 -9.28 -44.60
N LEU A 11 -25.13 -8.26 -44.68
CA LEU A 11 -23.99 -8.14 -43.79
C LEU A 11 -24.44 -7.71 -42.37
N ALA A 12 -24.43 -8.64 -41.44
CA ALA A 12 -24.61 -8.33 -40.03
C ALA A 12 -23.31 -7.76 -39.44
N LEU A 13 -23.28 -6.45 -39.19
CA LEU A 13 -22.22 -5.77 -38.43
C LEU A 13 -22.33 -6.18 -36.97
N LEU A 14 -21.44 -7.05 -36.54
CA LEU A 14 -21.23 -7.35 -35.11
C LEU A 14 -20.53 -6.17 -34.43
N ALA A 15 -21.31 -5.31 -33.79
CA ALA A 15 -20.80 -4.30 -32.89
C ALA A 15 -20.29 -4.97 -31.59
N SER A 16 -18.98 -5.12 -31.44
CA SER A 16 -18.36 -5.57 -30.18
C SER A 16 -18.54 -4.48 -29.12
N PRO A 17 -19.11 -4.80 -27.96
CA PRO A 17 -19.14 -3.84 -26.87
C PRO A 17 -17.72 -3.58 -26.39
N VAL A 18 -17.21 -2.36 -26.54
CA VAL A 18 -16.03 -1.87 -25.88
C VAL A 18 -16.36 -1.82 -24.40
N ALA A 19 -15.86 -2.78 -23.62
CA ALA A 19 -15.95 -2.75 -22.18
C ALA A 19 -15.19 -1.52 -21.69
N ALA A 20 -15.92 -0.47 -21.32
CA ALA A 20 -15.37 0.68 -20.64
C ALA A 20 -14.76 0.16 -19.33
N ARG A 21 -13.43 0.19 -19.23
CA ARG A 21 -12.74 0.03 -17.95
C ARG A 21 -13.25 1.13 -17.04
N ALA A 22 -13.98 0.75 -16.01
CA ALA A 22 -14.31 1.67 -14.93
C ALA A 22 -12.98 2.14 -14.32
N GLU A 23 -12.62 3.38 -14.60
CA GLU A 23 -11.54 4.09 -13.93
C GLU A 23 -11.88 4.06 -12.44
N GLN A 24 -11.11 3.33 -11.66
CA GLN A 24 -11.33 3.24 -10.22
C GLN A 24 -11.15 4.65 -9.66
N ALA A 25 -12.26 5.27 -9.28
CA ALA A 25 -12.24 6.57 -8.64
C ALA A 25 -11.33 6.52 -7.42
N ALA A 26 -10.45 7.52 -7.29
CA ALA A 26 -9.59 7.64 -6.12
C ALA A 26 -10.43 7.53 -4.84
N PRO A 27 -9.96 6.79 -3.82
CA PRO A 27 -10.73 6.63 -2.59
C PRO A 27 -11.03 8.00 -1.98
N PRO A 28 -12.23 8.20 -1.42
CA PRO A 28 -12.61 9.49 -0.85
C PRO A 28 -11.62 9.91 0.25
N GLU A 29 -11.39 11.22 0.40
CA GLU A 29 -10.46 11.76 1.41
C GLU A 29 -10.79 11.29 2.84
N SER A 30 -12.03 10.91 3.09
CA SER A 30 -12.50 10.36 4.35
C SER A 30 -12.23 8.85 4.52
N SER A 31 -11.59 8.18 3.55
CA SER A 31 -11.33 6.74 3.66
C SER A 31 -10.05 6.44 4.43
N CYS A 32 -10.11 5.51 5.40
CA CYS A 32 -8.98 5.00 6.19
C CYS A 32 -9.00 3.48 6.24
N ARG A 33 -8.58 2.86 5.14
CA ARG A 33 -8.51 1.41 4.97
C ARG A 33 -7.11 1.02 4.53
N ALA A 34 -6.74 -0.23 4.64
CA ALA A 34 -5.43 -0.71 4.20
C ALA A 34 -5.13 -0.31 2.74
N THR A 35 -6.12 -0.45 1.85
CA THR A 35 -6.03 -0.09 0.42
C THR A 35 -5.98 1.41 0.13
N SER A 36 -6.33 2.26 1.09
CA SER A 36 -6.30 3.73 0.95
C SER A 36 -5.36 4.42 1.93
N PHE A 37 -4.56 3.64 2.65
CA PHE A 37 -3.64 4.15 3.67
C PHE A 37 -2.48 4.92 3.06
N VAL A 38 -1.84 4.35 2.05
CA VAL A 38 -0.78 5.02 1.29
C VAL A 38 -1.44 5.85 0.19
N ARG A 39 -1.17 7.15 0.18
CA ARG A 39 -1.72 8.09 -0.80
C ARG A 39 -0.62 8.86 -1.49
N ASP A 40 -0.79 9.12 -2.77
CA ASP A 40 0.13 9.93 -3.53
C ASP A 40 0.22 11.35 -2.96
N GLY A 41 1.44 11.85 -2.83
CA GLY A 41 1.72 13.17 -2.29
C GLY A 41 1.49 13.35 -0.79
N VAL A 42 1.01 12.33 -0.05
CA VAL A 42 0.84 12.38 1.40
C VAL A 42 2.01 11.69 2.08
N PRO A 43 2.88 12.42 2.80
CA PRO A 43 4.00 11.79 3.50
C PRO A 43 3.49 10.94 4.66
N LEU A 44 4.06 9.76 4.82
CA LEU A 44 3.86 8.92 5.98
C LEU A 44 4.77 9.40 7.13
N ARG A 45 4.30 9.27 8.37
CA ARG A 45 5.02 9.70 9.58
C ARG A 45 4.94 8.62 10.64
N VAL A 46 5.92 8.57 11.53
CA VAL A 46 5.81 7.78 12.75
C VAL A 46 5.18 8.64 13.84
N GLY A 47 4.22 8.08 14.54
CA GLY A 47 3.62 8.69 15.71
C GLY A 47 3.65 7.73 16.89
N SER A 48 3.52 8.25 18.11
CA SER A 48 3.30 7.46 19.31
C SER A 48 1.92 7.76 19.91
N VAL A 49 1.29 6.72 20.44
CA VAL A 49 -0.01 6.83 21.08
C VAL A 49 0.11 7.54 22.42
N ARG A 50 -0.70 8.57 22.60
CA ARG A 50 -0.84 9.29 23.86
C ARG A 50 -2.08 8.82 24.60
N VAL A 51 -1.90 8.33 25.81
CA VAL A 51 -3.00 8.05 26.75
C VAL A 51 -3.05 9.17 27.76
N GLU A 52 -4.22 9.78 27.95
CA GLU A 52 -4.42 10.79 28.99
C GLU A 52 -4.33 10.14 30.37
N SER A 53 -3.71 10.83 31.33
CA SER A 53 -3.53 10.30 32.69
C SER A 53 -4.87 9.89 33.30
N GLY A 54 -5.02 8.61 33.63
CA GLY A 54 -6.26 8.05 34.19
C GLY A 54 -7.40 7.87 33.17
N GLY A 55 -7.18 8.18 31.90
CA GLY A 55 -8.13 7.95 30.83
C GLY A 55 -8.04 6.54 30.24
N PRO A 56 -9.06 6.11 29.50
CA PRO A 56 -9.02 4.84 28.78
C PRO A 56 -8.01 4.88 27.64
N SER A 57 -7.36 3.76 27.38
CA SER A 57 -6.53 3.59 26.19
C SER A 57 -7.39 3.73 24.92
N PRO A 58 -6.94 4.50 23.92
CA PRO A 58 -7.71 4.69 22.70
C PRO A 58 -7.70 3.42 21.85
N SER A 59 -8.80 3.19 21.12
CA SER A 59 -8.90 2.15 20.10
C SER A 59 -8.95 2.78 18.73
N LEU A 60 -8.54 2.02 17.71
CA LEU A 60 -8.80 2.41 16.33
C LEU A 60 -10.32 2.39 16.05
N LEU A 61 -10.76 3.28 15.21
CA LEU A 61 -12.15 3.35 14.77
C LEU A 61 -12.25 2.92 13.30
N ALA A 62 -13.32 2.21 13.00
CA ALA A 62 -13.63 1.75 11.64
C ALA A 62 -13.86 2.93 10.68
N ASP A 63 -13.93 2.62 9.40
CA ASP A 63 -14.17 3.54 8.29
C ASP A 63 -15.50 3.24 7.57
N GLU A 64 -16.48 2.79 8.31
CA GLU A 64 -17.78 2.40 7.77
C GLU A 64 -18.92 2.66 8.75
N GLY A 65 -20.17 2.67 8.28
CA GLY A 65 -21.34 2.79 9.12
C GLY A 65 -21.46 4.11 9.89
N GLY A 66 -21.00 5.24 9.35
CA GLY A 66 -20.99 6.54 10.02
C GLY A 66 -19.75 6.81 10.87
N CYS A 67 -18.87 5.81 11.04
CA CYS A 67 -17.58 5.98 11.71
C CYS A 67 -16.61 6.83 10.87
N PRO A 68 -15.67 7.51 11.49
CA PRO A 68 -15.38 7.62 12.92
C PRO A 68 -16.20 8.71 13.65
N THR A 69 -17.17 9.34 12.98
CA THR A 69 -17.92 10.47 13.54
C THR A 69 -18.98 10.05 14.56
N ASP A 70 -19.53 8.86 14.42
CA ASP A 70 -20.43 8.28 15.38
C ASP A 70 -19.63 7.81 16.60
N ARG A 71 -19.95 8.39 17.76
CA ARG A 71 -19.17 8.18 19.00
C ARG A 71 -19.55 6.90 19.75
N GLY A 72 -19.98 5.87 19.07
CA GLY A 72 -20.35 4.61 19.70
C GLY A 72 -19.19 3.62 19.81
N ASN A 73 -19.26 2.71 20.79
CA ASN A 73 -18.31 1.58 20.89
C ASN A 73 -18.36 0.67 19.65
N SER A 74 -19.41 0.77 18.85
CA SER A 74 -19.56 0.06 17.59
C SER A 74 -18.55 0.44 16.52
N CYS A 75 -17.89 1.60 16.66
CA CYS A 75 -16.83 2.02 15.76
C CYS A 75 -15.44 1.45 16.11
N GLN A 76 -15.27 0.87 17.29
CA GLN A 76 -13.96 0.36 17.72
C GLN A 76 -13.60 -0.91 16.96
N ILE A 77 -12.35 -0.97 16.51
CA ILE A 77 -11.77 -2.14 15.85
C ILE A 77 -10.50 -2.58 16.59
N GLY A 78 -10.35 -3.90 16.72
CA GLY A 78 -9.19 -4.49 17.37
C GLY A 78 -9.11 -4.19 18.88
N SER A 79 -7.94 -4.40 19.45
CA SER A 79 -7.65 -4.10 20.87
C SER A 79 -7.24 -2.64 21.04
N ALA A 80 -7.43 -2.13 22.26
CA ALA A 80 -6.93 -0.81 22.63
C ALA A 80 -5.41 -0.68 22.41
N LEU A 81 -4.98 0.52 22.06
CA LEU A 81 -3.57 0.84 21.84
C LEU A 81 -2.89 1.18 23.16
N GLY A 82 -1.67 0.69 23.36
CA GLY A 82 -0.87 1.00 24.51
C GLY A 82 -0.34 2.45 24.52
N ALA A 83 -0.02 2.97 25.70
CA ALA A 83 0.70 4.23 25.81
C ALA A 83 2.08 4.09 25.14
N GLU A 84 2.49 5.14 24.41
CA GLU A 84 3.76 5.20 23.64
C GLU A 84 3.85 4.11 22.55
N GLU A 85 2.78 3.38 22.26
CA GLU A 85 2.76 2.44 21.12
C GLU A 85 3.01 3.21 19.81
N SER A 86 3.97 2.71 19.00
CA SER A 86 4.28 3.31 17.71
C SER A 86 3.24 2.95 16.66
N VAL A 87 2.80 3.94 15.90
CA VAL A 87 1.88 3.80 14.78
C VAL A 87 2.40 4.58 13.58
N ILE A 88 2.04 4.14 12.39
CA ILE A 88 2.30 4.93 11.18
C ILE A 88 1.09 5.81 10.92
N VAL A 89 1.35 7.07 10.64
CA VAL A 89 0.34 8.11 10.41
C VAL A 89 0.34 8.48 8.93
N SER A 90 -0.83 8.47 8.34
CA SER A 90 -1.06 8.92 6.97
C SER A 90 -1.74 10.29 6.96
N HIS A 91 -2.98 10.35 6.57
CA HIS A 91 -3.74 11.59 6.36
C HIS A 91 -4.74 11.86 7.49
N GLY A 92 -5.32 13.04 7.47
CA GLY A 92 -6.32 13.46 8.46
C GLY A 92 -7.71 13.63 7.85
N PHE A 93 -8.71 13.36 8.68
CA PHE A 93 -10.11 13.69 8.40
C PHE A 93 -10.75 14.28 9.66
N ARG A 94 -11.12 15.56 9.59
CA ARG A 94 -11.66 16.31 10.75
C ARG A 94 -10.72 16.23 11.97
N GLN A 95 -11.23 15.76 13.12
CA GLN A 95 -10.45 15.55 14.36
C GLN A 95 -9.73 14.19 14.43
N PHE A 96 -9.76 13.41 13.36
CA PHE A 96 -9.15 12.10 13.30
C PHE A 96 -7.92 12.09 12.38
N VAL A 97 -7.08 11.10 12.57
CA VAL A 97 -5.96 10.76 11.68
C VAL A 97 -6.03 9.29 11.33
N CYS A 98 -5.75 8.98 10.10
CA CYS A 98 -5.65 7.60 9.64
C CYS A 98 -4.30 7.04 10.06
N VAL A 99 -4.33 5.95 10.81
CA VAL A 99 -3.12 5.31 11.33
C VAL A 99 -3.12 3.82 11.03
N ALA A 100 -1.92 3.27 10.87
CA ALA A 100 -1.69 1.84 10.80
C ALA A 100 -0.97 1.40 12.06
N ARG A 101 -1.55 0.40 12.75
CA ARG A 101 -0.90 -0.34 13.82
C ARG A 101 0.00 -1.40 13.21
N THR A 102 1.24 -1.47 13.65
CA THR A 102 2.21 -2.44 13.16
C THR A 102 2.60 -3.41 14.27
N ALA A 103 2.66 -4.69 13.98
CA ALA A 103 3.21 -5.70 14.88
C ALA A 103 3.76 -6.87 14.06
N GLY A 104 4.79 -7.53 14.60
CA GLY A 104 5.38 -8.71 13.96
C GLY A 104 5.94 -8.48 12.56
N GLY A 105 6.21 -7.20 12.20
CA GLY A 105 6.73 -6.87 10.89
C GLY A 105 5.69 -6.59 9.81
N GLY A 106 4.42 -6.45 10.19
CA GLY A 106 3.35 -6.12 9.24
C GLY A 106 2.35 -5.13 9.80
N VAL A 107 1.42 -4.68 8.96
CA VAL A 107 0.25 -3.92 9.40
C VAL A 107 -0.77 -4.89 9.97
N GLN A 108 -1.07 -4.72 11.25
CA GLN A 108 -2.13 -5.49 11.93
C GLN A 108 -3.52 -4.93 11.64
N SER A 109 -3.64 -3.62 11.67
CA SER A 109 -4.91 -2.94 11.48
C SER A 109 -4.70 -1.50 11.02
N VAL A 110 -5.64 -1.00 10.24
CA VAL A 110 -5.72 0.39 9.79
C VAL A 110 -7.05 0.95 10.27
N GLY A 111 -7.03 2.17 10.77
CA GLY A 111 -8.25 2.81 11.25
C GLY A 111 -8.00 4.25 11.70
N TRP A 112 -9.08 4.91 12.08
CA TRP A 112 -9.04 6.28 12.56
C TRP A 112 -8.65 6.34 14.03
N LEU A 113 -7.76 7.27 14.38
CA LEU A 113 -7.40 7.59 15.75
C LEU A 113 -7.72 9.07 16.01
N PRO A 114 -8.32 9.43 17.17
CA PRO A 114 -8.47 10.84 17.53
C PRO A 114 -7.11 11.54 17.56
N ARG A 115 -7.00 12.68 16.89
CA ARG A 115 -5.72 13.43 16.79
C ARG A 115 -5.11 13.76 18.15
N ARG A 116 -5.93 14.03 19.17
CA ARG A 116 -5.48 14.28 20.55
C ARG A 116 -4.77 13.09 21.19
N SER A 117 -5.07 11.87 20.73
CA SER A 117 -4.47 10.62 21.22
C SER A 117 -3.16 10.26 20.50
N LEU A 118 -2.56 11.21 19.81
CA LEU A 118 -1.36 10.99 19.02
C LEU A 118 -0.32 12.09 19.27
N ARG A 119 0.93 11.70 19.45
CA ARG A 119 2.11 12.52 19.19
C ARG A 119 2.68 12.11 17.84
N THR A 120 2.85 13.07 16.95
CA THR A 120 3.48 12.82 15.66
C THR A 120 4.93 13.24 15.75
N ALA A 121 5.85 12.34 15.47
CA ALA A 121 7.23 12.68 15.21
C ALA A 121 7.34 13.20 13.76
N GLU A 122 8.21 14.17 13.53
CA GLU A 122 8.65 14.48 12.18
C GLU A 122 9.52 13.32 11.72
N VAL A 123 9.11 12.66 10.65
CA VAL A 123 9.96 11.69 9.98
C VAL A 123 10.80 12.44 8.97
N ASP A 124 12.05 12.06 8.88
CA ASP A 124 12.93 12.55 7.81
C ASP A 124 12.26 12.27 6.47
N GLN A 125 11.89 13.35 5.79
CA GLN A 125 11.21 13.26 4.49
C GLN A 125 12.19 12.94 3.35
N GLU A 126 13.48 12.96 3.64
CA GLU A 126 14.56 12.60 2.73
C GLU A 126 15.48 11.57 3.42
N PRO A 127 15.02 10.31 3.56
CA PRO A 127 15.85 9.29 4.17
C PRO A 127 17.18 9.17 3.42
N PRO A 128 18.29 9.01 4.13
CA PRO A 128 19.59 8.80 3.51
C PRO A 128 19.57 7.62 2.55
N LEU A 129 20.32 7.71 1.46
CA LEU A 129 20.33 6.67 0.43
C LEU A 129 20.76 5.31 0.99
N GLU A 130 21.64 5.32 1.99
CA GLU A 130 22.13 4.14 2.71
C GLU A 130 21.07 3.42 3.54
N ASP A 131 19.93 4.06 3.80
CA ASP A 131 18.83 3.46 4.54
C ASP A 131 17.92 2.57 3.66
N TRP A 132 18.04 2.63 2.35
CA TRP A 132 17.24 1.85 1.43
C TRP A 132 17.73 0.42 1.21
N PRO A 133 19.05 0.17 1.02
CA PRO A 133 19.56 -1.16 0.73
C PRO A 133 19.28 -2.16 1.84
N GLY A 134 18.94 -3.38 1.46
CA GLY A 134 18.69 -4.50 2.38
C GLY A 134 17.72 -5.51 1.81
N ALA A 135 17.53 -6.59 2.55
CA ALA A 135 16.47 -7.55 2.31
C ALA A 135 15.25 -7.17 3.16
N TRP A 136 14.11 -7.06 2.52
CA TRP A 136 12.85 -6.63 3.11
C TRP A 136 11.83 -7.76 3.01
N ILE A 137 11.12 -8.06 4.09
CA ILE A 137 10.14 -9.14 4.18
C ILE A 137 8.82 -8.58 4.67
N GLY A 138 7.74 -8.92 4.00
CA GLY A 138 6.39 -8.48 4.34
C GLY A 138 5.48 -8.45 3.13
N GLY A 139 4.29 -7.89 3.28
CA GLY A 139 3.37 -7.67 2.16
C GLY A 139 3.03 -8.89 1.30
N GLY A 140 3.27 -10.11 1.82
CA GLY A 140 3.11 -11.34 1.03
C GLY A 140 4.31 -11.72 0.17
N GLY A 141 5.47 -11.05 0.35
CA GLY A 141 6.64 -11.32 -0.48
C GLY A 141 7.96 -10.87 0.13
N THR A 142 8.97 -10.80 -0.71
CA THR A 142 10.30 -10.30 -0.38
C THR A 142 10.76 -9.28 -1.40
N LEU A 143 11.49 -8.28 -0.94
CA LEU A 143 12.17 -7.30 -1.78
C LEU A 143 13.63 -7.24 -1.37
N THR A 144 14.52 -7.18 -2.33
CA THR A 144 15.96 -6.93 -2.11
C THR A 144 16.32 -5.64 -2.82
N ILE A 145 16.79 -4.66 -2.06
CA ILE A 145 17.24 -3.37 -2.59
C ILE A 145 18.77 -3.32 -2.48
N ARG A 146 19.43 -2.96 -3.57
CA ARG A 146 20.88 -2.84 -3.64
C ARG A 146 21.29 -1.51 -4.26
N PRO A 147 22.49 -0.98 -3.93
CA PRO A 147 23.06 0.11 -4.70
C PRO A 147 23.27 -0.34 -6.15
N GLY A 148 22.84 0.49 -7.10
CA GLY A 148 23.09 0.28 -8.51
C GLY A 148 24.47 0.79 -8.95
N ALA A 149 24.84 0.50 -10.19
CA ALA A 149 26.14 0.87 -10.76
C ALA A 149 26.37 2.40 -10.85
N ALA A 150 25.32 3.18 -11.00
CA ALA A 150 25.40 4.64 -11.05
C ALA A 150 25.10 5.26 -9.67
N SER A 151 25.77 6.38 -9.36
CA SER A 151 25.54 7.11 -8.10
C SER A 151 24.06 7.48 -7.93
N GLY A 152 23.52 7.19 -6.75
CA GLY A 152 22.13 7.45 -6.40
C GLY A 152 21.12 6.51 -7.04
N LEU A 153 21.55 5.54 -7.84
CA LEU A 153 20.70 4.51 -8.41
C LEU A 153 20.53 3.37 -7.38
N LEU A 154 19.32 2.88 -7.25
CA LEU A 154 19.01 1.65 -6.53
C LEU A 154 18.44 0.62 -7.50
N GLU A 155 18.78 -0.63 -7.30
CA GLU A 155 18.24 -1.79 -8.00
C GLU A 155 17.34 -2.57 -7.04
N VAL A 156 16.22 -3.04 -7.52
CA VAL A 156 15.23 -3.79 -6.74
C VAL A 156 14.93 -5.11 -7.43
N GLU A 157 15.05 -6.18 -6.68
CA GLU A 157 14.54 -7.49 -7.04
C GLU A 157 13.47 -7.89 -6.03
N GLY A 158 12.37 -8.45 -6.50
CA GLY A 158 11.28 -8.86 -5.64
C GLY A 158 10.54 -10.09 -6.11
N THR A 159 9.99 -10.83 -5.14
CA THR A 159 9.06 -11.92 -5.38
C THR A 159 7.86 -11.79 -4.47
N ALA A 160 6.66 -12.00 -4.99
CA ALA A 160 5.45 -12.07 -4.19
C ALA A 160 4.76 -13.43 -4.39
N LEU A 161 4.12 -13.90 -3.33
CA LEU A 161 3.44 -15.18 -3.30
C LEU A 161 1.94 -14.97 -3.47
N ALA A 162 1.26 -15.86 -4.15
CA ALA A 162 -0.19 -15.88 -4.20
C ALA A 162 -0.76 -16.19 -2.80
N GLY A 163 -1.74 -15.42 -2.38
CA GLY A 163 -2.42 -15.31 -1.08
C GLY A 163 -2.40 -16.48 -0.09
N GLU A 164 -3.08 -16.31 1.04
CA GLU A 164 -3.11 -17.26 2.15
C GLU A 164 -3.45 -18.69 1.69
N GLY A 165 -2.52 -19.63 1.90
CA GLY A 165 -2.67 -21.04 1.49
C GLY A 165 -2.16 -21.36 0.09
N GLY A 166 -1.56 -20.40 -0.62
CA GLY A 166 -0.96 -20.60 -1.94
C GLY A 166 0.25 -21.55 -1.89
N ARG A 167 0.45 -22.28 -3.00
CA ARG A 167 1.68 -23.03 -3.25
C ARG A 167 2.87 -22.10 -3.12
N ALA A 168 4.00 -22.63 -2.66
CA ALA A 168 5.23 -21.87 -2.42
C ALA A 168 5.90 -21.28 -3.68
N ASP A 169 5.22 -21.31 -4.82
CA ASP A 169 5.73 -20.76 -6.06
C ASP A 169 5.43 -19.26 -6.13
N ALA A 170 6.46 -18.48 -6.42
CA ALA A 170 6.30 -17.04 -6.64
C ALA A 170 5.38 -16.81 -7.84
N ASP A 171 4.35 -15.97 -7.67
CA ASP A 171 3.36 -15.67 -8.70
C ASP A 171 3.61 -14.29 -9.35
N ALA A 172 4.47 -13.48 -8.72
CA ALA A 172 4.90 -12.20 -9.25
C ALA A 172 6.39 -11.97 -9.00
N TRP A 173 7.02 -11.34 -9.99
CA TRP A 173 8.40 -10.90 -9.93
C TRP A 173 8.47 -9.41 -10.21
N LEU A 174 9.40 -8.75 -9.56
CA LEU A 174 9.74 -7.36 -9.79
C LEU A 174 11.24 -7.28 -10.00
N ASN A 175 11.67 -6.68 -11.10
CA ASN A 175 13.07 -6.35 -11.35
C ASN A 175 13.12 -4.98 -11.99
N GLY A 176 13.81 -4.05 -11.37
CA GLY A 176 13.93 -2.72 -11.91
C GLY A 176 14.89 -1.85 -11.11
N ALA A 177 15.11 -0.67 -11.62
CA ALA A 177 16.03 0.29 -11.04
C ALA A 177 15.43 1.70 -11.07
N GLY A 178 15.92 2.56 -10.17
CA GLY A 178 15.50 3.95 -10.13
C GLY A 178 16.22 4.75 -9.06
N ARG A 179 15.80 6.00 -8.89
CA ARG A 179 16.35 6.90 -7.87
C ARG A 179 15.25 7.31 -6.90
N PRO A 180 15.47 7.16 -5.58
CA PRO A 180 14.55 7.70 -4.60
C PRO A 180 14.37 9.22 -4.74
N ARG A 181 13.18 9.68 -4.43
CA ARG A 181 12.85 11.11 -4.30
C ARG A 181 12.14 11.32 -2.96
N GLY A 182 12.84 11.90 -2.00
CA GLY A 182 12.36 11.94 -0.64
C GLY A 182 12.13 10.54 -0.10
N GLN A 183 10.99 10.30 0.52
CA GLN A 183 10.58 8.98 1.01
C GLN A 183 10.17 7.99 -0.09
N GLU A 184 10.02 8.41 -1.33
CA GLU A 184 9.43 7.61 -2.39
C GLU A 184 10.46 7.09 -3.38
N PHE A 185 10.31 5.84 -3.76
CA PHE A 185 11.08 5.17 -4.79
C PHE A 185 10.14 4.36 -5.67
N VAL A 186 9.97 4.78 -6.91
CA VAL A 186 9.12 4.08 -7.88
C VAL A 186 9.97 3.14 -8.72
N VAL A 187 9.61 1.87 -8.70
CA VAL A 187 10.23 0.80 -9.50
C VAL A 187 9.26 0.44 -10.62
N VAL A 188 9.77 0.41 -11.83
CA VAL A 188 9.05 -0.09 -13.01
C VAL A 188 9.74 -1.37 -13.44
N ASP A 189 8.97 -2.43 -13.62
CA ASP A 189 9.51 -3.72 -14.05
C ASP A 189 10.13 -3.63 -15.44
N GLU A 190 11.38 -4.06 -15.55
CA GLU A 190 12.15 -4.01 -16.79
C GLU A 190 11.72 -5.05 -17.83
N PHE A 191 11.02 -6.09 -17.41
CA PHE A 191 10.53 -7.14 -18.30
C PHE A 191 9.24 -6.79 -19.05
N GLY A 192 8.76 -5.55 -18.91
CA GLY A 192 7.65 -5.03 -19.69
C GLY A 192 6.27 -5.56 -19.27
N SER A 193 6.17 -6.13 -18.07
CA SER A 193 4.90 -6.60 -17.50
C SER A 193 3.89 -5.48 -17.26
N GLY A 194 4.34 -4.22 -17.29
CA GLY A 194 3.55 -3.06 -16.87
C GLY A 194 3.41 -2.92 -15.35
N CYS A 195 4.09 -3.79 -14.60
CA CYS A 195 4.17 -3.70 -13.15
C CYS A 195 4.92 -2.45 -12.73
N ARG A 196 4.33 -1.72 -11.80
CA ARG A 196 4.94 -0.58 -11.13
C ARG A 196 4.70 -0.70 -9.63
N VAL A 197 5.76 -0.59 -8.85
CA VAL A 197 5.67 -0.59 -7.40
C VAL A 197 6.23 0.73 -6.86
N SER A 198 5.43 1.45 -6.09
CA SER A 198 5.88 2.60 -5.33
C SER A 198 6.28 2.12 -3.94
N LEU A 199 7.52 2.37 -3.56
CA LEU A 199 8.10 2.06 -2.27
C LEU A 199 8.26 3.34 -1.47
N ARG A 200 7.86 3.34 -0.19
CA ARG A 200 8.04 4.46 0.72
C ARG A 200 8.76 4.02 1.98
N LEU A 201 9.93 4.60 2.22
CA LEU A 201 10.71 4.33 3.42
C LEU A 201 10.30 5.29 4.55
N VAL A 202 9.86 4.73 5.67
CA VAL A 202 9.41 5.48 6.84
C VAL A 202 10.06 4.88 8.09
N GLY A 203 11.11 5.50 8.57
CA GLY A 203 11.94 4.95 9.64
C GLY A 203 12.52 3.59 9.23
N ARG A 204 12.09 2.53 9.93
CA ARG A 204 12.57 1.14 9.66
C ARG A 204 11.58 0.31 8.84
N LEU A 205 10.53 0.92 8.32
CA LEU A 205 9.47 0.25 7.57
C LEU A 205 9.49 0.71 6.11
N LEU A 206 9.26 -0.24 5.20
CA LEU A 206 9.09 0.02 3.79
C LEU A 206 7.63 -0.29 3.41
N PHE A 207 6.93 0.72 2.93
CA PHE A 207 5.56 0.57 2.42
C PHE A 207 5.62 0.39 0.93
N ALA A 208 4.97 -0.65 0.44
CA ALA A 208 4.83 -0.89 -0.99
C ALA A 208 3.37 -0.72 -1.41
N SER A 209 3.15 -0.04 -2.51
CA SER A 209 1.87 0.04 -3.21
C SER A 209 2.07 -0.31 -4.67
N GLU A 210 1.20 -1.16 -5.20
CA GLU A 210 1.26 -1.64 -6.58
C GLU A 210 0.32 -0.83 -7.47
N VAL A 211 0.83 -0.43 -8.64
CA VAL A 211 0.05 0.22 -9.69
C VAL A 211 0.16 -0.65 -10.94
N GLY A 212 -0.97 -1.12 -11.43
CA GLY A 212 -1.02 -2.08 -12.53
C GLY A 212 -1.11 -3.51 -12.04
N THR A 213 -0.59 -4.46 -12.81
CA THR A 213 -0.64 -5.89 -12.50
C THR A 213 0.77 -6.45 -12.52
N CYS A 214 1.28 -6.83 -11.35
CA CYS A 214 2.62 -7.42 -11.21
C CYS A 214 2.60 -8.95 -11.27
N GLY A 215 1.46 -9.57 -11.05
CA GLY A 215 1.26 -11.02 -11.11
C GLY A 215 -0.22 -11.36 -11.29
N ALA A 216 -0.54 -12.64 -11.44
CA ALA A 216 -1.91 -13.10 -11.62
C ALA A 216 -2.73 -12.91 -10.33
N SER A 217 -2.19 -13.31 -9.19
CA SER A 217 -2.86 -13.24 -7.89
C SER A 217 -1.99 -12.68 -6.77
N ALA A 218 -0.67 -12.71 -6.92
CA ALA A 218 0.26 -12.14 -5.94
C ALA A 218 0.34 -10.62 -6.04
N ARG A 219 0.63 -9.98 -4.92
CA ARG A 219 0.75 -8.53 -4.81
C ARG A 219 1.98 -8.16 -3.98
N PHE A 220 2.66 -7.08 -4.41
CA PHE A 220 3.71 -6.46 -3.62
C PHE A 220 3.16 -5.47 -2.58
N GLU A 221 1.86 -5.24 -2.58
CA GLU A 221 1.23 -4.30 -1.67
C GLU A 221 1.38 -4.71 -0.20
N GLY A 222 1.76 -3.76 0.65
CA GLY A 222 1.86 -3.99 2.10
C GLY A 222 3.04 -3.30 2.76
N VAL A 223 3.32 -3.75 3.98
CA VAL A 223 4.42 -3.24 4.78
C VAL A 223 5.50 -4.29 4.91
N TYR A 224 6.72 -3.87 4.71
CA TYR A 224 7.91 -4.68 4.77
C TYR A 224 8.81 -4.20 5.90
N VAL A 225 9.45 -5.13 6.57
CA VAL A 225 10.50 -4.88 7.55
C VAL A 225 11.84 -5.34 7.02
N ARG A 226 12.90 -4.64 7.39
CA ARG A 226 14.24 -5.06 7.04
C ARG A 226 14.60 -6.33 7.81
N ARG A 227 15.05 -7.34 7.07
CA ARG A 227 15.61 -8.54 7.66
C ARG A 227 16.94 -8.18 8.31
N GLU A 228 17.03 -8.36 9.62
CA GLU A 228 18.32 -8.26 10.30
C GLU A 228 19.20 -9.42 9.82
N THR A 229 20.31 -9.10 9.18
CA THR A 229 21.37 -10.09 8.96
C THR A 229 22.01 -10.33 10.31
N THR A 230 21.68 -11.46 10.95
CA THR A 230 22.47 -11.91 12.12
C THR A 230 23.92 -12.11 11.66
N PRO A 231 24.88 -11.50 12.34
CA PRO A 231 26.30 -11.61 12.00
C PRO A 231 26.81 -13.03 12.09
#